data_2bb13594c3a289b8fbf93244358b6360
#
_entry.id   2bb13594c3a289b8fbf93244358b6360
#
_cell.length_a   1.000
_cell.length_b   1.000
_cell.length_c   1.000
_cell.angle_alpha   90.00
_cell.angle_beta   90.00
_cell.angle_gamma   90.00
#
_symmetry.space_group_name_H-M   'P 1'
#
loop_
_entity.id
_entity.type
_entity.pdbx_description
1 polymer ?
#
loop_
_entity_poly.entity_id
_entity_poly.type
_entity_poly.pdbx_seq_one_letter_code
_entity_poly.pdbx_strand_id
1 'polypeptide(L)'
;MPRQPREHSHFKVYHAILRGVNKQQIFECSEDYEHFVHILQHLCGWQVDTRPSVSHNLQKRGQLASKLTMPLPKEQDDQQESAIRHCFIYAWCLMGNHIHLLIQENDEPIGDSMKRIASSYVCYYNHKYDRIGHLFQERFKSQPVESWDYFLTLLRYIHQNPMKPHLVADLKDYPWSSWREYLGISQPPFTSIQTVLRRIDISELTALIEKPMDEEEEDGLLDAYVQPKAMSYNNEQVWDMIEYCCGANTPSQFQALSRPQQKHVLYCVHEEGVGPRTLSRLTGVPYSIVQRATSAANERLLQSSVIVSEPTPEDDLFLTCCDEGTFDKYPEY
;
A
#
# COMPACT_ATOMS: atom_id res chain seq x y z
N MET A 1 12.03 -9.83 -13.18
CA MET A 1 12.23 -8.67 -14.05
C MET A 1 13.21 -7.71 -13.39
N PRO A 2 14.15 -7.08 -14.12
CA PRO A 2 14.96 -5.99 -13.58
C PRO A 2 14.03 -4.87 -13.12
N ARG A 3 14.35 -4.26 -11.98
CA ARG A 3 13.56 -3.12 -11.47
C ARG A 3 13.75 -1.91 -12.37
N GLN A 4 12.66 -1.23 -12.68
CA GLN A 4 12.72 0.10 -13.27
C GLN A 4 13.48 1.04 -12.30
N PRO A 5 14.41 1.86 -12.81
CA PRO A 5 15.02 2.91 -12.00
C PRO A 5 13.92 3.86 -11.51
N ARG A 6 14.10 4.44 -10.32
CA ARG A 6 13.18 5.46 -9.81
C ARG A 6 13.26 6.71 -10.65
N GLU A 7 12.11 7.30 -10.91
CA GLU A 7 12.06 8.66 -11.45
C GLU A 7 12.56 9.64 -10.38
N HIS A 8 13.39 10.58 -10.79
CA HIS A 8 13.94 11.60 -9.91
C HIS A 8 13.15 12.89 -10.07
N SER A 9 12.77 13.51 -8.94
CA SER A 9 12.15 14.83 -8.93
C SER A 9 13.21 15.92 -9.01
N HIS A 10 12.99 16.94 -9.85
CA HIS A 10 13.82 18.15 -9.90
C HIS A 10 13.76 18.92 -8.58
N PHE A 11 12.61 18.91 -7.90
CA PHE A 11 12.41 19.57 -6.62
C PHE A 11 12.77 18.68 -5.42
N LYS A 12 13.18 17.41 -5.70
CA LYS A 12 13.47 16.40 -4.67
C LYS A 12 12.29 16.13 -3.74
N VAL A 13 11.07 16.38 -4.19
CA VAL A 13 9.82 16.12 -3.46
C VAL A 13 9.15 14.90 -4.05
N TYR A 14 8.63 14.05 -3.17
CA TYR A 14 8.03 12.78 -3.55
C TYR A 14 6.78 12.47 -2.73
N HIS A 15 5.78 11.92 -3.39
CA HIS A 15 4.74 11.16 -2.72
C HIS A 15 5.25 9.74 -2.49
N ALA A 16 5.39 9.30 -1.25
CA ALA A 16 5.89 7.99 -0.90
C ALA A 16 4.84 7.18 -0.13
N ILE A 17 4.75 5.87 -0.46
CA ILE A 17 3.77 4.96 0.16
C ILE A 17 4.47 3.70 0.67
N LEU A 18 4.14 3.32 1.89
CA LEU A 18 4.41 2.00 2.47
C LEU A 18 3.10 1.26 2.69
N ARG A 19 3.03 -0.02 2.30
CA ARG A 19 1.83 -0.84 2.45
C ARG A 19 2.16 -2.18 3.08
N GLY A 20 1.31 -2.64 4.00
CA GLY A 20 1.41 -3.96 4.61
C GLY A 20 1.29 -5.09 3.59
N VAL A 21 2.05 -6.18 3.79
CA VAL A 21 1.97 -7.38 2.94
C VAL A 21 0.54 -7.93 2.95
N ASN A 22 0.01 -8.29 1.78
CA ASN A 22 -1.38 -8.74 1.63
C ASN A 22 -2.42 -7.78 2.25
N LYS A 23 -2.14 -6.46 2.25
CA LYS A 23 -2.99 -5.44 2.85
C LYS A 23 -3.27 -5.66 4.35
N GLN A 24 -2.41 -6.43 5.04
CA GLN A 24 -2.54 -6.63 6.49
C GLN A 24 -2.44 -5.31 7.24
N GLN A 25 -3.04 -5.28 8.43
CA GLN A 25 -2.82 -4.18 9.37
C GLN A 25 -1.32 -4.10 9.72
N ILE A 26 -0.85 -2.88 9.82
CA ILE A 26 0.52 -2.56 10.24
C ILE A 26 0.52 -1.71 11.52
N PHE A 27 -0.65 -1.32 11.98
CA PHE A 27 -0.89 -0.68 13.27
C PHE A 27 -2.02 -1.43 13.96
N GLU A 28 -1.75 -2.07 15.10
CA GLU A 28 -2.72 -2.86 15.86
C GLU A 28 -3.33 -2.06 17.02
N CYS A 29 -2.62 -1.05 17.50
CA CYS A 29 -3.04 -0.19 18.61
C CYS A 29 -2.44 1.22 18.49
N SER A 30 -2.92 2.16 19.31
CA SER A 30 -2.46 3.56 19.29
C SER A 30 -0.96 3.71 19.51
N GLU A 31 -0.36 2.85 20.33
CA GLU A 31 1.09 2.87 20.59
C GLU A 31 1.93 2.64 19.33
N ASP A 32 1.41 1.83 18.38
CA ASP A 32 2.10 1.57 17.12
C ASP A 32 2.14 2.84 16.24
N TYR A 33 1.03 3.56 16.20
CA TYR A 33 0.95 4.85 15.50
C TYR A 33 1.89 5.88 16.13
N GLU A 34 1.86 5.99 17.46
CA GLU A 34 2.75 6.88 18.23
C GLU A 34 4.22 6.56 17.93
N HIS A 35 4.58 5.28 17.96
CA HIS A 35 5.95 4.86 17.65
C HIS A 35 6.35 5.25 16.22
N PHE A 36 5.44 5.09 15.26
CA PHE A 36 5.72 5.50 13.87
C PHE A 36 5.91 7.02 13.75
N VAL A 37 5.06 7.81 14.41
CA VAL A 37 5.20 9.28 14.47
C VAL A 37 6.55 9.66 15.07
N HIS A 38 7.01 9.00 16.14
CA HIS A 38 8.34 9.23 16.71
C HIS A 38 9.48 8.96 15.72
N ILE A 39 9.36 7.92 14.88
CA ILE A 39 10.34 7.67 13.83
C ILE A 39 10.37 8.84 12.84
N LEU A 40 9.21 9.37 12.42
CA LEU A 40 9.14 10.52 11.51
C LEU A 40 9.73 11.78 12.15
N GLN A 41 9.42 12.05 13.40
CA GLN A 41 9.95 13.17 14.17
C GLN A 41 11.47 13.14 14.23
N HIS A 42 12.03 11.99 14.58
CA HIS A 42 13.48 11.79 14.65
C HIS A 42 14.16 12.06 13.29
N LEU A 43 13.56 11.59 12.20
CA LEU A 43 14.07 11.78 10.84
C LEU A 43 14.08 13.27 10.44
N CYS A 44 13.08 14.03 10.92
CA CYS A 44 12.99 15.48 10.71
C CYS A 44 13.89 16.29 11.65
N GLY A 45 14.79 15.64 12.39
CA GLY A 45 15.69 16.31 13.33
C GLY A 45 14.99 16.81 14.60
N TRP A 46 13.82 16.27 14.90
CA TRP A 46 13.11 16.58 16.14
C TRP A 46 13.66 15.71 17.27
N GLN A 47 14.24 16.32 18.28
CA GLN A 47 14.66 15.64 19.49
C GLN A 47 13.44 15.55 20.43
N VAL A 48 12.79 14.41 20.44
CA VAL A 48 11.84 14.09 21.50
C VAL A 48 12.67 13.63 22.71
N ASP A 49 12.50 14.26 23.85
CA ASP A 49 13.00 13.72 25.11
C ASP A 49 12.30 12.38 25.40
N THR A 50 12.72 11.36 24.70
CA THR A 50 12.28 10.00 24.94
C THR A 50 13.02 9.47 26.17
N ARG A 51 12.61 9.88 27.34
CA ARG A 51 12.71 9.00 28.50
C ARG A 51 11.50 8.07 28.45
N PRO A 52 11.65 6.81 28.00
CA PRO A 52 10.55 5.87 28.12
C PRO A 52 10.28 5.75 29.62
N SER A 53 9.06 6.00 30.04
CA SER A 53 8.57 5.51 31.31
C SER A 53 8.57 3.99 31.23
N VAL A 54 9.70 3.39 31.51
CA VAL A 54 9.84 1.94 31.59
C VAL A 54 9.00 1.49 32.77
N SER A 55 7.82 1.00 32.47
CA SER A 55 7.01 0.32 33.48
C SER A 55 7.78 -0.88 34.00
N HIS A 56 7.78 -1.04 35.28
CA HIS A 56 8.65 -1.82 36.17
C HIS A 56 8.69 -3.34 35.99
N ASN A 57 8.28 -3.90 34.81
CA ASN A 57 8.16 -5.35 34.60
C ASN A 57 9.22 -6.01 33.70
N LEU A 58 10.25 -5.27 33.24
CA LEU A 58 11.31 -5.81 32.37
C LEU A 58 12.61 -6.23 33.06
N GLN A 59 12.66 -6.17 34.40
CA GLN A 59 13.87 -6.51 35.15
C GLN A 59 14.24 -8.00 35.21
N LYS A 60 13.47 -8.93 34.64
CA LYS A 60 13.73 -10.38 34.71
C LYS A 60 14.21 -11.05 33.40
N ARG A 61 14.40 -10.32 32.29
CA ARG A 61 14.96 -10.89 31.05
C ARG A 61 16.25 -10.21 30.56
N GLY A 62 16.96 -9.52 31.41
CA GLY A 62 18.07 -8.62 31.11
C GLY A 62 19.44 -9.24 30.84
N GLN A 63 19.60 -10.51 30.44
CA GLN A 63 20.95 -11.07 30.21
C GLN A 63 21.26 -11.47 28.76
N LEU A 64 20.36 -11.36 27.81
CA LEU A 64 20.64 -11.68 26.39
C LEU A 64 20.58 -10.49 25.43
N ALA A 65 20.14 -9.32 25.86
CA ALA A 65 19.99 -8.12 25.02
C ALA A 65 21.25 -7.23 24.92
N SER A 66 22.34 -7.57 25.59
CA SER A 66 23.53 -6.71 25.68
C SER A 66 24.44 -6.68 24.45
N LYS A 67 24.08 -7.31 23.32
CA LYS A 67 24.90 -7.35 22.12
C LYS A 67 24.33 -6.61 20.89
N LEU A 68 23.17 -5.99 21.00
CA LEU A 68 22.53 -5.26 19.89
C LEU A 68 22.07 -3.84 20.26
N THR A 69 22.49 -3.30 21.37
CA THR A 69 22.31 -1.89 21.69
C THR A 69 23.29 -1.05 20.90
N MET A 70 22.79 -0.21 20.00
CA MET A 70 23.54 0.97 19.57
C MET A 70 23.98 1.73 20.82
N PRO A 71 25.22 2.24 20.88
CA PRO A 71 25.73 2.92 22.07
C PRO A 71 24.84 4.12 22.39
N LEU A 72 24.34 4.16 23.62
CA LEU A 72 23.75 5.36 24.21
C LEU A 72 24.82 6.46 24.20
N PRO A 73 24.46 7.70 23.77
CA PRO A 73 25.39 8.82 23.92
C PRO A 73 25.73 8.99 25.40
N LYS A 74 27.01 9.02 25.71
CA LYS A 74 27.51 9.38 27.02
C LYS A 74 27.17 10.84 27.29
N GLU A 75 26.65 11.13 28.46
CA GLU A 75 26.54 12.48 28.99
C GLU A 75 27.94 13.12 28.99
N GLN A 76 28.16 14.10 28.10
CA GLN A 76 29.16 15.14 28.29
C GLN A 76 28.94 16.26 27.24
N ASP A 77 28.91 17.46 27.77
CA ASP A 77 29.14 18.78 27.18
C ASP A 77 28.02 19.43 26.36
N ASP A 78 27.66 20.60 26.89
CA ASP A 78 26.87 21.72 26.36
C ASP A 78 27.37 22.25 25.00
N GLN A 79 27.25 21.45 23.94
CA GLN A 79 27.18 21.91 22.57
C GLN A 79 25.91 21.33 21.98
N GLN A 80 24.93 22.19 21.72
CA GLN A 80 23.76 21.87 20.91
C GLN A 80 24.26 21.33 19.55
N GLU A 81 24.49 20.01 19.48
CA GLU A 81 24.54 19.32 18.19
C GLU A 81 23.19 19.57 17.54
N SER A 82 23.18 20.44 16.53
CA SER A 82 21.98 20.64 15.73
C SER A 82 21.57 19.29 15.17
N ALA A 83 20.43 18.77 15.64
CA ALA A 83 19.94 17.46 15.20
C ALA A 83 19.88 17.43 13.67
N ILE A 84 20.53 16.42 13.07
CA ILE A 84 20.62 16.29 11.63
C ILE A 84 19.20 16.06 11.11
N ARG A 85 18.74 16.94 10.23
CA ARG A 85 17.46 16.80 9.54
C ARG A 85 17.68 16.05 8.24
N HIS A 86 17.30 14.78 8.18
CA HIS A 86 17.49 13.93 7.01
C HIS A 86 16.53 14.26 5.86
N CYS A 87 15.31 14.68 6.20
CA CYS A 87 14.28 15.03 5.22
C CYS A 87 13.35 16.11 5.75
N PHE A 88 12.54 16.68 4.85
CA PHE A 88 11.39 17.49 5.20
C PHE A 88 10.11 16.70 4.90
N ILE A 89 9.15 16.71 5.81
CA ILE A 89 7.84 16.13 5.61
C ILE A 89 6.83 17.27 5.53
N TYR A 90 6.01 17.27 4.48
CA TYR A 90 4.97 18.28 4.24
C TYR A 90 3.58 17.76 4.58
N ALA A 91 3.34 16.48 4.36
CA ALA A 91 2.12 15.80 4.78
C ALA A 91 2.39 14.34 5.12
N TRP A 92 1.62 13.81 6.05
CA TRP A 92 1.61 12.40 6.37
C TRP A 92 0.22 11.97 6.81
N CYS A 93 -0.12 10.71 6.51
CA CYS A 93 -1.32 10.04 6.99
C CYS A 93 -1.01 8.55 7.20
N LEU A 94 -1.28 8.08 8.42
CA LEU A 94 -1.07 6.69 8.81
C LEU A 94 -2.41 5.98 8.81
N MET A 95 -2.64 5.14 7.80
CA MET A 95 -3.83 4.29 7.70
C MET A 95 -3.53 2.92 8.28
N GLY A 96 -4.54 2.18 8.74
CA GLY A 96 -4.34 0.89 9.40
C GLY A 96 -3.40 -0.07 8.68
N ASN A 97 -3.38 -0.08 7.34
CA ASN A 97 -2.61 -1.01 6.52
C ASN A 97 -1.63 -0.37 5.54
N HIS A 98 -1.54 0.97 5.50
CA HIS A 98 -0.63 1.71 4.63
C HIS A 98 -0.35 3.11 5.17
N ILE A 99 0.64 3.76 4.61
CA ILE A 99 1.15 5.06 5.03
C ILE A 99 1.39 5.91 3.80
N HIS A 100 0.96 7.16 3.85
CA HIS A 100 1.26 8.17 2.85
C HIS A 100 2.17 9.24 3.43
N LEU A 101 3.20 9.62 2.69
CA LEU A 101 4.13 10.70 3.03
C LEU A 101 4.32 11.63 1.83
N LEU A 102 4.21 12.92 2.03
CA LEU A 102 4.72 13.94 1.11
C LEU A 102 6.06 14.42 1.68
N ILE A 103 7.16 13.95 1.10
CA ILE A 103 8.51 14.03 1.67
C ILE A 103 9.48 14.64 0.68
N GLN A 104 10.42 15.48 1.17
CA GLN A 104 11.50 16.06 0.40
C GLN A 104 12.84 15.57 0.94
N GLU A 105 13.76 15.24 0.02
CA GLU A 105 15.16 14.95 0.31
C GLU A 105 15.86 16.19 0.89
N ASN A 106 16.73 15.97 1.86
CA ASN A 106 17.61 17.00 2.41
C ASN A 106 19.08 16.56 2.33
N ASP A 107 19.61 15.94 3.37
CA ASP A 107 21.02 15.50 3.43
C ASP A 107 21.21 14.08 2.87
N GLU A 108 20.16 13.33 2.71
CA GLU A 108 20.21 11.97 2.14
C GLU A 108 19.12 11.77 1.06
N PRO A 109 19.33 10.81 0.11
CA PRO A 109 18.33 10.43 -0.86
C PRO A 109 17.08 9.84 -0.21
N ILE A 110 15.90 10.02 -0.84
CA ILE A 110 14.63 9.46 -0.35
C ILE A 110 14.71 7.95 -0.08
N GLY A 111 15.53 7.23 -0.84
CA GLY A 111 15.74 5.80 -0.67
C GLY A 111 16.28 5.42 0.71
N ASP A 112 17.16 6.24 1.26
CA ASP A 112 17.79 6.00 2.56
C ASP A 112 16.85 6.45 3.69
N SER A 113 16.17 7.59 3.57
CA SER A 113 15.15 8.03 4.51
C SER A 113 14.02 7.00 4.64
N MET A 114 13.47 6.52 3.52
CA MET A 114 12.41 5.52 3.52
C MET A 114 12.88 4.16 4.03
N LYS A 115 14.14 3.79 3.79
CA LYS A 115 14.73 2.59 4.37
C LYS A 115 14.85 2.69 5.88
N ARG A 116 15.27 3.86 6.41
CA ARG A 116 15.34 4.11 7.87
C ARG A 116 13.96 3.97 8.51
N ILE A 117 12.95 4.66 7.95
CA ILE A 117 11.55 4.59 8.42
C ILE A 117 11.08 3.14 8.46
N ALA A 118 11.15 2.45 7.32
CA ALA A 118 10.63 1.10 7.20
C ALA A 118 11.36 0.11 8.10
N SER A 119 12.71 0.17 8.16
CA SER A 119 13.50 -0.78 8.95
C SER A 119 13.29 -0.57 10.45
N SER A 120 13.25 0.69 10.92
CA SER A 120 13.01 1.01 12.33
C SER A 120 11.65 0.48 12.77
N TYR A 121 10.61 0.74 11.95
CA TYR A 121 9.27 0.29 12.30
C TYR A 121 9.11 -1.23 12.24
N VAL A 122 9.66 -1.89 11.22
CA VAL A 122 9.63 -3.37 11.11
C VAL A 122 10.33 -4.02 12.31
N CYS A 123 11.46 -3.46 12.75
CA CYS A 123 12.18 -3.98 13.91
C CYS A 123 11.31 -3.88 15.18
N TYR A 124 10.71 -2.72 15.43
CA TYR A 124 9.77 -2.50 16.54
C TYR A 124 8.58 -3.47 16.47
N TYR A 125 7.87 -3.49 15.34
CA TYR A 125 6.66 -4.28 15.16
C TYR A 125 6.93 -5.78 15.32
N ASN A 126 7.97 -6.30 14.67
CA ASN A 126 8.33 -7.72 14.78
C ASN A 126 8.74 -8.09 16.21
N HIS A 127 9.46 -7.20 16.92
CA HIS A 127 9.81 -7.44 18.32
C HIS A 127 8.56 -7.42 19.23
N LYS A 128 7.68 -6.43 19.07
CA LYS A 128 6.48 -6.27 19.90
C LYS A 128 5.50 -7.44 19.74
N TYR A 129 5.32 -7.93 18.51
CA TYR A 129 4.33 -8.95 18.17
C TYR A 129 4.92 -10.36 17.95
N ASP A 130 6.17 -10.57 18.36
CA ASP A 130 6.90 -11.85 18.23
C ASP A 130 6.81 -12.42 16.80
N ARG A 131 7.05 -11.56 15.79
CA ARG A 131 6.96 -11.90 14.37
C ARG A 131 8.32 -11.98 13.71
N ILE A 132 8.38 -12.78 12.65
CA ILE A 132 9.54 -12.91 11.78
C ILE A 132 9.10 -12.63 10.32
N GLY A 133 9.93 -11.91 9.57
CA GLY A 133 9.72 -11.68 8.14
C GLY A 133 9.26 -10.28 7.79
N HIS A 134 8.77 -10.14 6.55
CA HIS A 134 8.40 -8.84 6.00
C HIS A 134 7.07 -8.34 6.56
N LEU A 135 7.03 -7.07 6.96
CA LEU A 135 5.81 -6.37 7.31
C LEU A 135 5.23 -5.64 6.10
N PHE A 136 6.10 -5.00 5.31
CA PHE A 136 5.70 -4.27 4.13
C PHE A 136 5.80 -5.14 2.87
N GLN A 137 4.86 -4.95 1.94
CA GLN A 137 4.75 -5.70 0.68
C GLN A 137 5.97 -5.46 -0.22
N GLU A 138 6.44 -4.21 -0.26
CA GLU A 138 7.59 -3.75 -1.04
C GLU A 138 8.44 -2.81 -0.17
N ARG A 139 9.58 -2.35 -0.69
CA ARG A 139 10.39 -1.35 0.03
C ARG A 139 9.58 -0.08 0.25
N PHE A 140 9.08 0.52 -0.78
CA PHE A 140 8.11 1.63 -0.87
C PHE A 140 7.86 1.96 -2.33
N LYS A 141 6.73 2.61 -2.63
CA LYS A 141 6.46 3.25 -3.91
C LYS A 141 6.71 4.73 -3.76
N SER A 142 7.19 5.39 -4.80
CA SER A 142 7.36 6.84 -4.82
C SER A 142 7.04 7.40 -6.19
N GLN A 143 6.42 8.58 -6.21
CA GLN A 143 6.13 9.37 -7.40
C GLN A 143 6.74 10.77 -7.23
N PRO A 144 7.50 11.28 -8.22
CA PRO A 144 8.06 12.62 -8.16
C PRO A 144 6.97 13.68 -8.21
N VAL A 145 7.18 14.78 -7.49
CA VAL A 145 6.29 15.94 -7.47
C VAL A 145 6.98 17.08 -8.19
N GLU A 146 6.45 17.44 -9.38
CA GLU A 146 7.11 18.34 -10.31
C GLU A 146 6.41 19.70 -10.46
N SER A 147 5.26 19.91 -9.78
CA SER A 147 4.56 21.19 -9.81
C SER A 147 3.92 21.52 -8.46
N TRP A 148 3.65 22.80 -8.24
CA TRP A 148 2.94 23.26 -7.05
C TRP A 148 1.47 22.79 -7.03
N ASP A 149 0.81 22.79 -8.16
CA ASP A 149 -0.58 22.34 -8.27
C ASP A 149 -0.68 20.86 -7.92
N TYR A 150 0.23 20.02 -8.44
CA TYR A 150 0.31 18.61 -8.08
C TYR A 150 0.66 18.40 -6.61
N PHE A 151 1.53 19.25 -6.04
CA PHE A 151 1.83 19.25 -4.61
C PHE A 151 0.57 19.50 -3.76
N LEU A 152 -0.25 20.50 -4.12
CA LEU A 152 -1.50 20.80 -3.43
C LEU A 152 -2.55 19.68 -3.60
N THR A 153 -2.62 19.08 -4.79
CA THR A 153 -3.46 17.90 -5.04
C THR A 153 -3.08 16.74 -4.12
N LEU A 154 -1.78 16.46 -3.99
CA LEU A 154 -1.29 15.41 -3.09
C LEU A 154 -1.51 15.74 -1.62
N LEU A 155 -1.35 17.01 -1.23
CA LEU A 155 -1.62 17.45 0.13
C LEU A 155 -3.08 17.18 0.50
N ARG A 156 -4.03 17.53 -0.40
CA ARG A 156 -5.45 17.24 -0.26
C ARG A 156 -5.71 15.73 -0.19
N TYR A 157 -5.18 14.99 -1.16
CA TYR A 157 -5.34 13.55 -1.24
C TYR A 157 -4.89 12.82 0.03
N ILE A 158 -3.69 13.15 0.54
CA ILE A 158 -3.11 12.51 1.73
C ILE A 158 -3.99 12.77 2.96
N HIS A 159 -4.47 14.01 3.14
CA HIS A 159 -5.29 14.34 4.28
C HIS A 159 -6.72 13.78 4.18
N GLN A 160 -7.27 13.59 2.97
CA GLN A 160 -8.61 13.01 2.77
C GLN A 160 -8.64 11.47 2.85
N ASN A 161 -7.50 10.80 2.91
CA ASN A 161 -7.46 9.34 2.99
C ASN A 161 -8.35 8.73 4.08
N PRO A 162 -8.48 9.29 5.30
CA PRO A 162 -9.32 8.73 6.33
C PRO A 162 -10.82 8.81 6.06
N MET A 163 -11.27 9.72 5.18
CA MET A 163 -12.68 9.85 4.82
C MET A 163 -13.16 8.75 3.86
N LYS A 164 -12.27 8.27 2.98
CA LYS A 164 -12.61 7.25 1.98
C LYS A 164 -13.17 5.96 2.57
N PRO A 165 -12.55 5.35 3.60
CA PRO A 165 -13.10 4.21 4.32
C PRO A 165 -14.08 4.61 5.43
N HIS A 166 -14.58 5.86 5.46
CA HIS A 166 -15.50 6.38 6.47
C HIS A 166 -15.00 6.23 7.92
N LEU A 167 -13.67 6.34 8.15
CA LEU A 167 -13.11 6.27 9.50
C LEU A 167 -13.48 7.49 10.34
N VAL A 168 -13.64 8.64 9.71
CA VAL A 168 -14.06 9.90 10.34
C VAL A 168 -15.00 10.67 9.41
N ALA A 169 -15.87 11.48 10.01
CA ALA A 169 -16.73 12.42 9.28
C ALA A 169 -16.05 13.77 9.04
N ASP A 170 -15.12 14.14 9.91
CA ASP A 170 -14.35 15.38 9.82
C ASP A 170 -12.85 15.04 9.91
N LEU A 171 -12.04 15.61 9.02
CA LEU A 171 -10.58 15.33 8.93
C LEU A 171 -9.84 15.68 10.22
N LYS A 172 -10.29 16.68 10.97
CA LYS A 172 -9.68 17.08 12.24
C LYS A 172 -9.82 16.01 13.34
N ASP A 173 -10.80 15.11 13.19
CA ASP A 173 -11.06 14.06 14.17
C ASP A 173 -10.13 12.85 13.97
N TYR A 174 -9.41 12.79 12.84
CA TYR A 174 -8.44 11.73 12.62
C TYR A 174 -7.08 12.07 13.25
N PRO A 175 -6.67 11.37 14.31
CA PRO A 175 -5.47 11.75 15.07
C PRO A 175 -4.16 11.43 14.32
N TRP A 176 -4.18 10.52 13.36
CA TRP A 176 -3.00 9.96 12.73
C TRP A 176 -2.73 10.59 11.35
N SER A 177 -2.86 11.91 11.28
CA SER A 177 -2.50 12.70 10.10
C SER A 177 -1.93 14.05 10.47
N SER A 178 -1.10 14.62 9.59
CA SER A 178 -0.52 15.96 9.76
C SER A 178 -1.55 17.09 9.65
N TRP A 179 -2.79 16.83 9.25
CA TRP A 179 -3.81 17.87 9.16
C TRP A 179 -4.03 18.59 10.48
N ARG A 180 -3.98 17.86 11.59
CA ARG A 180 -4.10 18.43 12.94
C ARG A 180 -2.95 19.38 13.29
N GLU A 181 -1.76 19.18 12.74
CA GLU A 181 -0.64 20.10 12.89
C GLU A 181 -0.91 21.41 12.13
N TYR A 182 -1.44 21.32 10.89
CA TYR A 182 -1.84 22.50 10.09
C TYR A 182 -2.90 23.35 10.78
N LEU A 183 -3.84 22.72 11.47
CA LEU A 183 -4.90 23.39 12.25
C LEU A 183 -4.43 23.87 13.64
N GLY A 184 -3.17 23.62 14.00
CA GLY A 184 -2.65 23.97 15.32
C GLY A 184 -3.22 23.15 16.48
N ILE A 185 -3.91 22.04 16.20
CA ILE A 185 -4.49 21.13 17.22
C ILE A 185 -3.42 20.26 17.85
N SER A 186 -2.48 19.76 17.04
CA SER A 186 -1.32 18.97 17.50
C SER A 186 -0.10 19.85 17.61
N GLN A 187 0.54 19.86 18.77
CA GLN A 187 1.72 20.68 19.06
C GLN A 187 2.76 19.86 19.85
N PRO A 188 4.06 20.10 19.61
CA PRO A 188 4.63 20.96 18.57
C PRO A 188 4.65 20.25 17.20
N PRO A 189 4.48 21.00 16.10
CA PRO A 189 4.49 20.41 14.75
C PRO A 189 5.92 20.07 14.32
N PHE A 190 6.15 18.87 13.82
CA PHE A 190 7.41 18.50 13.16
C PHE A 190 7.33 18.59 11.63
N THR A 191 6.11 18.61 11.10
CA THR A 191 5.82 18.82 9.67
C THR A 191 6.26 20.20 9.22
N SER A 192 6.79 20.32 8.01
CA SER A 192 7.30 21.59 7.45
C SER A 192 6.19 22.53 6.98
N ILE A 193 5.22 22.79 7.86
CA ILE A 193 4.00 23.57 7.64
C ILE A 193 4.32 24.99 7.14
N GLN A 194 5.28 25.66 7.78
CA GLN A 194 5.61 27.05 7.46
C GLN A 194 6.06 27.24 6.00
N THR A 195 6.68 26.22 5.42
CA THR A 195 7.07 26.26 4.00
C THR A 195 5.87 26.28 3.07
N VAL A 196 4.81 25.59 3.43
CA VAL A 196 3.53 25.57 2.70
C VAL A 196 2.77 26.88 2.92
N LEU A 197 2.61 27.30 4.18
CA LEU A 197 1.84 28.48 4.56
C LEU A 197 2.48 29.84 4.12
N ARG A 198 3.74 29.82 3.66
CA ARG A 198 4.33 30.99 2.98
C ARG A 198 3.78 31.20 1.57
N ARG A 199 3.13 30.21 0.96
CA ARG A 199 2.65 30.21 -0.42
C ARG A 199 1.13 30.20 -0.54
N ILE A 200 0.44 29.73 0.49
CA ILE A 200 -1.02 29.65 0.53
C ILE A 200 -1.50 29.98 1.95
N ASP A 201 -2.55 30.76 2.05
CA ASP A 201 -3.16 31.07 3.34
C ASP A 201 -3.87 29.83 3.91
N ILE A 202 -3.90 29.72 5.25
CA ILE A 202 -4.50 28.56 5.93
C ILE A 202 -6.00 28.43 5.63
N SER A 203 -6.73 29.52 5.45
CA SER A 203 -8.15 29.48 5.12
C SER A 203 -8.40 28.98 3.70
N GLU A 204 -7.56 29.38 2.75
CA GLU A 204 -7.59 28.88 1.38
C GLU A 204 -7.19 27.42 1.31
N LEU A 205 -6.14 27.02 2.05
CA LEU A 205 -5.70 25.64 2.15
C LEU A 205 -6.80 24.77 2.77
N THR A 206 -7.47 25.24 3.81
CA THR A 206 -8.58 24.50 4.46
C THR A 206 -9.72 24.28 3.47
N ALA A 207 -10.14 25.31 2.75
CA ALA A 207 -11.18 25.17 1.73
C ALA A 207 -10.79 24.18 0.61
N LEU A 208 -9.51 24.17 0.22
CA LEU A 208 -8.98 23.20 -0.74
C LEU A 208 -9.02 21.75 -0.20
N ILE A 209 -8.57 21.55 1.05
CA ILE A 209 -8.49 20.22 1.66
C ILE A 209 -9.88 19.66 1.94
N GLU A 210 -10.86 20.48 2.31
CA GLU A 210 -12.24 20.04 2.57
C GLU A 210 -13.05 19.78 1.29
N LYS A 211 -12.62 20.30 0.13
CA LYS A 211 -13.28 20.02 -1.15
C LYS A 211 -13.08 18.55 -1.51
N PRO A 212 -14.15 17.75 -1.69
CA PRO A 212 -14.02 16.35 -2.12
C PRO A 212 -13.23 16.25 -3.43
N MET A 213 -12.40 15.23 -3.56
CA MET A 213 -11.76 14.89 -4.84
C MET A 213 -12.74 14.13 -5.71
N ASP A 214 -12.69 14.36 -7.01
CA ASP A 214 -13.40 13.55 -7.99
C ASP A 214 -12.53 12.35 -8.46
N GLU A 215 -13.17 11.40 -9.16
CA GLU A 215 -12.50 10.19 -9.63
C GLU A 215 -11.37 10.49 -10.64
N GLU A 216 -11.52 11.55 -11.46
CA GLU A 216 -10.51 11.94 -12.45
C GLU A 216 -9.28 12.55 -11.77
N GLU A 217 -9.46 13.33 -10.70
CA GLU A 217 -8.37 13.88 -9.90
C GLU A 217 -7.60 12.78 -9.13
N GLU A 218 -8.27 11.69 -8.76
CA GLU A 218 -7.65 10.56 -8.08
C GLU A 218 -6.90 9.63 -9.05
N ASP A 219 -7.37 9.56 -10.31
CA ASP A 219 -6.83 8.66 -11.33
C ASP A 219 -5.43 9.04 -11.73
N GLY A 220 -4.42 8.68 -11.41
CA GLY A 220 -3.02 9.10 -11.64
C GLY A 220 -2.25 9.34 -10.36
N LEU A 221 -2.89 9.30 -9.20
CA LEU A 221 -2.22 9.27 -7.92
C LEU A 221 -1.76 7.84 -7.59
N LEU A 222 -0.64 7.72 -6.87
CA LEU A 222 0.00 6.42 -6.58
C LEU A 222 -0.93 5.37 -5.94
N ASP A 223 -1.98 5.80 -5.26
CA ASP A 223 -2.94 4.91 -4.58
C ASP A 223 -4.13 4.52 -5.45
N ALA A 224 -4.36 5.25 -6.55
CA ALA A 224 -5.31 4.84 -7.59
C ALA A 224 -4.95 3.48 -8.21
N TYR A 225 -3.76 2.99 -7.96
CA TYR A 225 -3.48 1.56 -8.09
C TYR A 225 -4.09 0.77 -6.91
N VAL A 226 -5.38 0.97 -6.68
CA VAL A 226 -6.21 -0.10 -6.18
C VAL A 226 -6.07 -1.19 -7.24
N GLN A 227 -5.21 -2.18 -7.00
CA GLN A 227 -5.49 -3.47 -7.59
C GLN A 227 -6.99 -3.69 -7.34
N PRO A 228 -7.78 -4.00 -8.37
CA PRO A 228 -9.18 -4.34 -8.16
C PRO A 228 -9.18 -5.24 -6.94
N LYS A 229 -10.04 -4.93 -5.97
CA LYS A 229 -10.25 -5.71 -4.77
C LYS A 229 -10.17 -7.14 -5.25
N ALA A 230 -9.09 -7.87 -4.94
CA ALA A 230 -9.07 -9.28 -5.22
C ALA A 230 -10.25 -9.77 -4.42
N MET A 231 -11.37 -9.99 -5.10
CA MET A 231 -12.56 -10.53 -4.48
C MET A 231 -12.04 -11.81 -3.87
N SER A 232 -12.07 -11.90 -2.56
CA SER A 232 -11.55 -13.05 -1.85
C SER A 232 -12.61 -14.13 -2.00
N TYR A 233 -12.62 -14.72 -3.17
CA TYR A 233 -13.46 -15.86 -3.45
C TYR A 233 -13.05 -17.01 -2.53
N ASN A 234 -14.01 -17.61 -1.86
CA ASN A 234 -13.78 -18.87 -1.18
C ASN A 234 -13.54 -19.99 -2.23
N ASN A 235 -13.06 -21.15 -1.78
CA ASN A 235 -12.73 -22.24 -2.71
C ASN A 235 -13.93 -22.73 -3.53
N GLU A 236 -15.11 -22.68 -2.96
CA GLU A 236 -16.37 -23.11 -3.57
C GLU A 236 -16.74 -22.14 -4.72
N GLN A 237 -16.72 -20.84 -4.47
CA GLN A 237 -16.95 -19.82 -5.50
C GLN A 237 -15.97 -19.91 -6.67
N VAL A 238 -14.69 -20.22 -6.41
CA VAL A 238 -13.72 -20.43 -7.50
C VAL A 238 -14.03 -21.68 -8.31
N TRP A 239 -14.50 -22.76 -7.66
CA TRP A 239 -14.93 -23.96 -8.36
C TRP A 239 -16.20 -23.72 -9.17
N ASP A 240 -17.16 -22.93 -8.67
CA ASP A 240 -18.37 -22.53 -9.41
C ASP A 240 -18.01 -21.78 -10.70
N MET A 241 -17.03 -20.87 -10.65
CA MET A 241 -16.51 -20.18 -11.83
C MET A 241 -15.84 -21.15 -12.83
N ILE A 242 -15.02 -22.08 -12.33
CA ILE A 242 -14.36 -23.08 -13.18
C ILE A 242 -15.41 -23.99 -13.82
N GLU A 243 -16.39 -24.45 -13.05
CA GLU A 243 -17.48 -25.29 -13.53
C GLU A 243 -18.32 -24.57 -14.58
N TYR A 244 -18.62 -23.30 -14.37
CA TYR A 244 -19.31 -22.47 -15.36
C TYR A 244 -18.54 -22.35 -16.69
N CYS A 245 -17.20 -22.20 -16.60
CA CYS A 245 -16.36 -22.05 -17.80
C CYS A 245 -16.12 -23.36 -18.57
N CYS A 246 -16.14 -24.51 -17.92
CA CYS A 246 -15.72 -25.77 -18.57
C CYS A 246 -16.39 -27.04 -18.05
N GLY A 247 -17.36 -26.94 -17.16
CA GLY A 247 -18.05 -28.08 -16.56
C GLY A 247 -17.21 -28.92 -15.59
N ALA A 248 -15.99 -28.51 -15.25
CA ALA A 248 -15.14 -29.22 -14.31
C ALA A 248 -15.31 -28.65 -12.90
N ASN A 249 -15.65 -29.51 -11.92
CA ASN A 249 -15.78 -29.14 -10.50
C ASN A 249 -14.81 -29.88 -9.56
N THR A 250 -13.88 -30.61 -10.14
CA THR A 250 -12.81 -31.30 -9.42
C THR A 250 -11.46 -31.13 -10.10
N PRO A 251 -10.33 -31.20 -9.37
CA PRO A 251 -8.99 -31.12 -9.96
C PRO A 251 -8.75 -32.16 -11.05
N SER A 252 -9.26 -33.37 -10.89
CA SER A 252 -9.09 -34.47 -11.85
C SER A 252 -9.81 -34.19 -13.17
N GLN A 253 -11.04 -33.67 -13.12
CA GLN A 253 -11.80 -33.28 -14.30
C GLN A 253 -11.11 -32.10 -15.02
N PHE A 254 -10.65 -31.08 -14.28
CA PHE A 254 -9.92 -29.96 -14.84
C PHE A 254 -8.63 -30.39 -15.54
N GLN A 255 -7.87 -31.31 -14.92
CA GLN A 255 -6.63 -31.82 -15.49
C GLN A 255 -6.86 -32.72 -16.72
N ALA A 256 -8.05 -33.29 -16.87
CA ALA A 256 -8.44 -34.07 -18.06
C ALA A 256 -8.72 -33.18 -19.29
N LEU A 257 -8.94 -31.88 -19.11
CA LEU A 257 -9.12 -30.93 -20.22
C LEU A 257 -7.83 -30.82 -21.06
N SER A 258 -8.01 -30.47 -22.33
CA SER A 258 -6.87 -30.18 -23.20
C SER A 258 -6.06 -28.98 -22.67
N ARG A 259 -4.76 -28.93 -22.99
CA ARG A 259 -3.89 -27.83 -22.57
C ARG A 259 -4.38 -26.42 -22.98
N PRO A 260 -4.92 -26.22 -24.19
CA PRO A 260 -5.52 -24.94 -24.57
C PRO A 260 -6.74 -24.57 -23.71
N GLN A 261 -7.66 -25.52 -23.45
CA GLN A 261 -8.81 -25.29 -22.60
C GLN A 261 -8.41 -24.94 -21.15
N GLN A 262 -7.46 -25.70 -20.56
CA GLN A 262 -6.93 -25.36 -19.24
C GLN A 262 -6.40 -23.91 -19.18
N LYS A 263 -5.63 -23.49 -20.19
CA LYS A 263 -5.09 -22.13 -20.25
C LYS A 263 -6.18 -21.07 -20.37
N HIS A 264 -7.17 -21.30 -21.19
CA HIS A 264 -8.28 -20.38 -21.39
C HIS A 264 -9.08 -20.19 -20.10
N VAL A 265 -9.47 -21.27 -19.43
CA VAL A 265 -10.21 -21.21 -18.17
C VAL A 265 -9.39 -20.54 -17.07
N LEU A 266 -8.10 -20.87 -16.95
CA LEU A 266 -7.20 -20.21 -15.98
C LEU A 266 -7.09 -18.70 -16.22
N TYR A 267 -7.10 -18.28 -17.50
CA TYR A 267 -7.10 -16.88 -17.88
C TYR A 267 -8.42 -16.20 -17.48
N CYS A 268 -9.57 -16.75 -17.92
CA CYS A 268 -10.88 -16.18 -17.62
C CYS A 268 -11.13 -16.03 -16.10
N VAL A 269 -10.88 -17.08 -15.31
CA VAL A 269 -11.07 -17.04 -13.85
C VAL A 269 -10.06 -16.10 -13.17
N HIS A 270 -8.90 -15.88 -13.78
CA HIS A 270 -7.94 -14.89 -13.30
C HIS A 270 -8.41 -13.45 -13.53
N GLU A 271 -9.00 -13.16 -14.69
CA GLU A 271 -9.57 -11.83 -15.02
C GLU A 271 -10.69 -11.47 -14.03
N GLU A 272 -11.44 -12.45 -13.53
CA GLU A 272 -12.42 -12.26 -12.45
C GLU A 272 -11.76 -11.95 -11.08
N GLY A 273 -10.43 -11.91 -11.01
CA GLY A 273 -9.68 -11.49 -9.82
C GLY A 273 -9.16 -12.66 -8.96
N VAL A 274 -9.27 -13.90 -9.40
CA VAL A 274 -8.70 -15.05 -8.67
C VAL A 274 -7.19 -15.12 -8.88
N GLY A 275 -6.44 -15.09 -7.77
CA GLY A 275 -4.98 -15.09 -7.81
C GLY A 275 -4.37 -16.39 -8.36
N PRO A 276 -3.24 -16.34 -9.12
CA PRO A 276 -2.61 -17.53 -9.73
C PRO A 276 -2.20 -18.60 -8.72
N ARG A 277 -1.88 -18.25 -7.48
CA ARG A 277 -1.57 -19.23 -6.43
C ARG A 277 -2.81 -20.03 -6.01
N THR A 278 -3.97 -19.38 -5.93
CA THR A 278 -5.25 -20.03 -5.61
C THR A 278 -5.64 -21.00 -6.72
N LEU A 279 -5.54 -20.55 -7.97
CA LEU A 279 -5.79 -21.39 -9.15
C LEU A 279 -4.87 -22.61 -9.19
N SER A 280 -3.56 -22.43 -8.97
CA SER A 280 -2.60 -23.53 -8.92
C SER A 280 -2.96 -24.54 -7.83
N ARG A 281 -3.29 -24.07 -6.63
CA ARG A 281 -3.65 -24.92 -5.49
C ARG A 281 -4.95 -25.72 -5.72
N LEU A 282 -5.97 -25.07 -6.30
CA LEU A 282 -7.27 -25.68 -6.52
C LEU A 282 -7.26 -26.65 -7.69
N THR A 283 -6.68 -26.27 -8.82
CA THR A 283 -6.66 -27.08 -10.05
C THR A 283 -5.56 -28.14 -10.08
N GLY A 284 -4.57 -28.05 -9.19
CA GLY A 284 -3.38 -28.92 -9.20
C GLY A 284 -2.43 -28.65 -10.37
N VAL A 285 -2.65 -27.60 -11.14
CA VAL A 285 -1.74 -27.19 -12.23
C VAL A 285 -0.52 -26.48 -11.63
N PRO A 286 0.73 -26.83 -12.05
CA PRO A 286 1.93 -26.17 -11.54
C PRO A 286 1.88 -24.65 -11.67
N TYR A 287 2.29 -23.95 -10.61
CA TYR A 287 2.23 -22.48 -10.53
C TYR A 287 2.88 -21.77 -11.74
N SER A 288 4.01 -22.28 -12.23
CA SER A 288 4.70 -21.72 -13.41
C SER A 288 3.87 -21.80 -14.70
N ILE A 289 2.98 -22.79 -14.79
CA ILE A 289 2.06 -22.94 -15.94
C ILE A 289 0.89 -21.97 -15.76
N VAL A 290 0.31 -21.89 -14.57
CA VAL A 290 -0.76 -20.93 -14.26
C VAL A 290 -0.28 -19.50 -14.49
N GLN A 291 0.89 -19.14 -13.97
CA GLN A 291 1.47 -17.81 -14.14
C GLN A 291 1.68 -17.43 -15.63
N ARG A 292 2.09 -18.38 -16.47
CA ARG A 292 2.17 -18.15 -17.90
C ARG A 292 0.81 -18.05 -18.58
N ALA A 293 -0.17 -18.81 -18.12
CA ALA A 293 -1.53 -18.76 -18.66
C ALA A 293 -2.22 -17.41 -18.35
N THR A 294 -1.96 -16.83 -17.17
CA THR A 294 -2.55 -15.58 -16.66
C THR A 294 -1.70 -14.33 -16.96
N SER A 295 -0.65 -14.41 -17.79
CA SER A 295 0.16 -13.24 -18.14
C SER A 295 -0.45 -12.48 -19.32
N ALA A 296 -0.35 -11.13 -19.31
CA ALA A 296 -0.84 -10.24 -20.36
C ALA A 296 -0.29 -10.56 -21.78
N ALA A 297 0.83 -11.30 -21.88
CA ALA A 297 1.34 -11.79 -23.16
C ALA A 297 0.45 -12.88 -23.80
N ASN A 298 -0.42 -13.52 -23.02
CA ASN A 298 -1.30 -14.58 -23.53
C ASN A 298 -2.63 -14.05 -24.08
N GLU A 299 -3.03 -12.84 -23.67
CA GLU A 299 -4.23 -12.14 -24.14
C GLU A 299 -4.22 -12.02 -25.69
N ARG A 300 -3.09 -11.60 -26.27
CA ARG A 300 -2.93 -11.47 -27.73
C ARG A 300 -2.96 -12.81 -28.49
N LEU A 301 -2.56 -13.90 -27.85
CA LEU A 301 -2.57 -15.25 -28.44
C LEU A 301 -3.96 -15.88 -28.40
N LEU A 302 -4.76 -15.59 -27.39
CA LEU A 302 -6.14 -16.08 -27.28
C LEU A 302 -7.08 -15.33 -28.22
N GLN A 303 -6.91 -14.01 -28.38
CA GLN A 303 -7.65 -13.20 -29.35
C GLN A 303 -7.31 -13.59 -30.81
N SER A 304 -6.09 -14.03 -31.11
CA SER A 304 -5.71 -14.46 -32.45
C SER A 304 -6.13 -15.90 -32.79
N SER A 305 -6.39 -16.75 -31.82
CA SER A 305 -6.84 -18.14 -32.04
C SER A 305 -8.35 -18.26 -32.23
N VAL A 306 -9.13 -17.25 -31.88
CA VAL A 306 -10.59 -17.18 -32.06
C VAL A 306 -10.96 -16.84 -33.53
N ILE A 307 -10.02 -16.35 -34.34
CA ILE A 307 -10.29 -15.87 -35.73
C ILE A 307 -10.21 -17.00 -36.79
N VAL A 308 -9.83 -18.23 -36.46
CA VAL A 308 -9.46 -19.25 -37.48
C VAL A 308 -10.33 -20.53 -37.41
N SER A 309 -11.47 -20.56 -36.77
CA SER A 309 -12.42 -21.68 -36.93
C SER A 309 -13.85 -21.16 -37.07
N GLU A 310 -14.46 -21.37 -38.23
CA GLU A 310 -15.92 -21.23 -38.32
C GLU A 310 -16.57 -22.19 -37.30
N PRO A 311 -17.46 -21.70 -36.42
CA PRO A 311 -18.06 -22.52 -35.37
C PRO A 311 -18.97 -23.57 -35.99
N THR A 312 -18.80 -24.81 -35.58
CA THR A 312 -19.83 -25.84 -35.79
C THR A 312 -20.99 -25.59 -34.83
N PRO A 313 -22.23 -26.05 -35.08
CA PRO A 313 -23.39 -25.75 -34.25
C PRO A 313 -23.31 -26.22 -32.78
N GLU A 314 -22.30 -26.96 -32.42
CA GLU A 314 -22.01 -27.40 -31.04
C GLU A 314 -21.03 -26.45 -30.31
N ASP A 315 -20.38 -25.52 -31.02
CA ASP A 315 -19.41 -24.58 -30.46
C ASP A 315 -20.06 -23.26 -29.98
N ASP A 316 -21.32 -22.99 -30.39
CA ASP A 316 -22.07 -21.77 -30.01
C ASP A 316 -22.36 -21.64 -28.50
N LEU A 317 -22.20 -22.73 -27.76
CA LEU A 317 -22.37 -22.70 -26.29
C LEU A 317 -21.13 -22.11 -25.57
N PHE A 318 -19.96 -22.04 -26.25
CA PHE A 318 -18.71 -21.59 -25.64
C PHE A 318 -18.37 -20.11 -25.87
N LEU A 319 -18.99 -19.48 -26.87
CA LEU A 319 -18.65 -18.11 -27.27
C LEU A 319 -19.48 -17.01 -26.59
N THR A 320 -20.55 -17.37 -25.89
CA THR A 320 -21.45 -16.40 -25.23
C THR A 320 -20.99 -15.94 -23.84
N CYS A 321 -19.91 -16.47 -23.30
CA CYS A 321 -19.46 -16.16 -21.95
C CYS A 321 -18.65 -14.87 -21.80
N CYS A 322 -18.18 -14.24 -22.90
CA CYS A 322 -17.26 -13.10 -22.81
C CYS A 322 -17.83 -11.75 -23.26
N ASP A 323 -19.05 -11.67 -23.80
CA ASP A 323 -19.50 -10.48 -24.51
C ASP A 323 -20.69 -9.69 -23.96
N GLU A 324 -21.30 -10.04 -22.83
CA GLU A 324 -22.32 -9.16 -22.24
C GLU A 324 -22.22 -9.08 -20.71
N GLY A 325 -21.79 -7.91 -20.24
CA GLY A 325 -21.86 -7.51 -18.84
C GLY A 325 -23.31 -7.44 -18.34
N THR A 326 -23.77 -8.50 -17.71
CA THR A 326 -24.96 -8.50 -16.86
C THR A 326 -24.80 -9.52 -15.76
N PHE A 327 -24.00 -9.19 -14.72
CA PHE A 327 -24.13 -9.78 -13.40
C PHE A 327 -25.06 -8.90 -12.53
N ASP A 328 -26.33 -8.82 -12.93
CA ASP A 328 -27.41 -8.35 -12.06
C ASP A 328 -28.34 -9.52 -11.82
N LYS A 329 -28.07 -10.36 -10.80
CA LYS A 329 -29.05 -11.18 -10.08
C LYS A 329 -28.38 -12.13 -9.09
N TYR A 330 -28.03 -11.59 -7.93
CA TYR A 330 -28.09 -12.40 -6.70
C TYR A 330 -29.04 -11.68 -5.73
N PRO A 331 -30.02 -12.39 -5.14
CA PRO A 331 -30.89 -11.82 -4.11
C PRO A 331 -30.07 -11.59 -2.83
N GLU A 332 -30.29 -10.44 -2.22
CA GLU A 332 -29.85 -10.11 -0.87
C GLU A 332 -30.33 -11.16 0.14
N TYR A 333 -29.40 -11.67 0.90
CA TYR A 333 -29.61 -12.22 2.22
C TYR A 333 -28.50 -11.74 3.16
#